data_8ebfb5ba295c6d500a08b006670b8215
#
_entry.id   8ebfb5ba295c6d500a08b006670b8215
#
_cell.length_a   1.000
_cell.length_b   1.000
_cell.length_c   1.000
_cell.angle_alpha   90.00
_cell.angle_beta   90.00
_cell.angle_gamma   90.00
#
_symmetry.space_group_name_H-M   'P 1'
#
loop_
_entity.id
_entity.type
_entity.pdbx_description
1 polymer ?
#
loop_
_entity_poly.entity_id
_entity_poly.type
_entity_poly.pdbx_seq_one_letter_code
_entity_poly.pdbx_strand_id
1 'polypeptide(L)'
;MLGVIWAIRMVAQCKDYEGHLHVYGHDKVLLVLRTIIDMILAKKQLARVAQRVVFHQLEDGDRFPVGDMTIQCFDIHSTKEKQYGFRAELPRSVSPASASVGDPASPLVVACLGDEPYNPANRPLVVQADWLMAEAFCLYADRETFKPYEKSHSTALDAGRLASELGVRHLILYHTEEKTLATRKVAYAQEAAQQYDGPVLVPDDLEVIPLD
;
A
#
# COMPACT_ATOMS: atom_id res chain seq x y z
N MET A 1 6.28 9.61 2.24
CA MET A 1 6.49 10.93 1.56
C MET A 1 7.95 11.20 1.21
N LEU A 2 8.93 11.02 2.12
CA LEU A 2 10.35 11.33 1.85
C LEU A 2 10.94 10.59 0.64
N GLY A 3 10.59 9.32 0.44
CA GLY A 3 11.03 8.53 -0.72
C GLY A 3 10.59 9.11 -2.07
N VAL A 4 9.38 9.69 -2.13
CA VAL A 4 8.88 10.34 -3.36
C VAL A 4 9.68 11.60 -3.69
N ILE A 5 10.06 12.39 -2.68
CA ILE A 5 10.92 13.57 -2.86
C ILE A 5 12.28 13.15 -3.43
N TRP A 6 12.84 12.07 -2.91
CA TRP A 6 14.09 11.51 -3.42
C TRP A 6 13.97 11.04 -4.87
N ALA A 7 12.91 10.30 -5.20
CA ALA A 7 12.65 9.85 -6.57
C ALA A 7 12.54 11.03 -7.55
N ILE A 8 11.80 12.08 -7.20
CA ILE A 8 11.67 13.29 -8.00
C ILE A 8 13.05 13.95 -8.20
N ARG A 9 13.86 14.05 -7.16
CA ARG A 9 15.23 14.58 -7.26
C ARG A 9 16.10 13.75 -8.19
N MET A 10 16.03 12.42 -8.12
CA MET A 10 16.79 11.52 -9.00
C MET A 10 16.39 11.69 -10.46
N VAL A 11 15.08 11.76 -10.75
CA VAL A 11 14.56 12.05 -12.11
C VAL A 11 15.03 13.41 -12.61
N ALA A 12 15.05 14.44 -11.76
CA ALA A 12 15.56 15.76 -12.12
C ALA A 12 17.07 15.80 -12.36
N GLN A 13 17.85 14.92 -11.76
CA GLN A 13 19.30 14.86 -11.90
C GLN A 13 19.76 13.94 -13.03
N CYS A 14 19.04 12.87 -13.30
CA CYS A 14 19.38 11.91 -14.36
C CYS A 14 19.41 12.61 -15.74
N LYS A 15 20.52 12.51 -16.47
CA LYS A 15 20.65 13.16 -17.79
C LYS A 15 19.84 12.41 -18.85
N ASP A 16 19.85 11.10 -18.79
CA ASP A 16 19.31 10.20 -19.78
C ASP A 16 17.93 9.65 -19.39
N TYR A 17 17.22 10.35 -18.49
CA TYR A 17 15.87 9.98 -18.10
C TYR A 17 14.89 10.33 -19.24
N GLU A 18 14.24 9.32 -19.76
CA GLU A 18 13.18 9.42 -20.78
C GLU A 18 11.82 9.16 -20.16
N GLY A 19 10.77 9.79 -20.72
CA GLY A 19 9.40 9.66 -20.24
C GLY A 19 9.05 10.58 -19.07
N HIS A 20 8.00 10.19 -18.31
CA HIS A 20 7.47 10.98 -17.21
C HIS A 20 7.36 10.14 -15.94
N LEU A 21 7.70 10.73 -14.80
CA LEU A 21 7.35 10.22 -13.48
C LEU A 21 5.96 10.74 -13.12
N HIS A 22 5.00 9.84 -12.99
CA HIS A 22 3.65 10.15 -12.56
C HIS A 22 3.55 10.02 -11.04
N VAL A 23 3.08 11.07 -10.38
CA VAL A 23 2.89 11.12 -8.92
C VAL A 23 1.41 11.35 -8.64
N TYR A 24 0.78 10.39 -8.02
CA TYR A 24 -0.64 10.41 -7.67
C TYR A 24 -0.79 10.68 -6.17
N GLY A 25 -1.73 11.55 -5.82
CA GLY A 25 -1.99 11.86 -4.41
C GLY A 25 -3.13 12.86 -4.24
N HIS A 26 -3.67 12.95 -3.03
CA HIS A 26 -4.67 13.96 -2.70
C HIS A 26 -4.07 15.37 -2.65
N ASP A 27 -4.90 16.38 -2.68
CA ASP A 27 -4.57 17.81 -2.72
C ASP A 27 -3.47 18.20 -1.71
N LYS A 28 -3.65 17.86 -0.44
CA LYS A 28 -2.74 18.25 0.65
C LYS A 28 -1.34 17.63 0.49
N VAL A 29 -1.24 16.33 0.15
CA VAL A 29 0.06 15.67 -0.02
C VAL A 29 0.80 16.23 -1.23
N LEU A 30 0.10 16.53 -2.32
CA LEU A 30 0.72 17.15 -3.51
C LEU A 30 1.19 18.57 -3.24
N LEU A 31 0.41 19.37 -2.47
CA LEU A 31 0.82 20.70 -2.03
C LEU A 31 2.12 20.64 -1.21
N VAL A 32 2.19 19.74 -0.23
CA VAL A 32 3.38 19.55 0.61
C VAL A 32 4.58 19.13 -0.23
N LEU A 33 4.41 18.15 -1.14
CA LEU A 33 5.49 17.69 -2.03
C LEU A 33 6.03 18.82 -2.90
N ARG A 34 5.15 19.59 -3.55
CA ARG A 34 5.55 20.73 -4.40
C ARG A 34 6.28 21.79 -3.57
N THR A 35 5.76 22.13 -2.40
CA THR A 35 6.40 23.11 -1.51
C THR A 35 7.82 22.69 -1.12
N ILE A 36 8.00 21.45 -0.68
CA ILE A 36 9.32 20.94 -0.31
C ILE A 36 10.26 20.94 -1.50
N ILE A 37 9.82 20.47 -2.68
CA ILE A 37 10.60 20.43 -3.90
C ILE A 37 11.08 21.84 -4.29
N ASP A 38 10.18 22.84 -4.24
CA ASP A 38 10.51 24.21 -4.56
C ASP A 38 11.55 24.81 -3.59
N MET A 39 11.51 24.39 -2.32
CA MET A 39 12.46 24.87 -1.31
C MET A 39 13.86 24.25 -1.41
N ILE A 40 13.96 22.98 -1.84
CA ILE A 40 15.21 22.21 -1.76
C ILE A 40 15.95 22.06 -3.11
N LEU A 41 15.25 22.20 -4.24
CA LEU A 41 15.84 22.01 -5.56
C LEU A 41 16.32 23.33 -6.18
N ALA A 42 17.47 23.28 -6.85
CA ALA A 42 17.97 24.41 -7.61
C ALA A 42 17.09 24.70 -8.85
N LYS A 43 17.06 25.95 -9.32
CA LYS A 43 16.26 26.39 -10.48
C LYS A 43 16.37 25.47 -11.71
N LYS A 44 17.59 24.99 -12.02
CA LYS A 44 17.82 24.07 -13.13
C LYS A 44 17.15 22.71 -12.93
N GLN A 45 17.09 22.23 -11.70
CA GLN A 45 16.41 20.97 -11.35
C GLN A 45 14.89 21.16 -11.40
N LEU A 46 14.36 22.27 -10.89
CA LEU A 46 12.94 22.62 -10.97
C LEU A 46 12.45 22.70 -12.43
N ALA A 47 13.24 23.29 -13.33
CA ALA A 47 12.91 23.30 -14.75
C ALA A 47 12.78 21.87 -15.34
N ARG A 48 13.60 20.91 -14.88
CA ARG A 48 13.52 19.52 -15.31
C ARG A 48 12.34 18.79 -14.65
N VAL A 49 12.03 19.08 -13.37
CA VAL A 49 10.83 18.56 -12.70
C VAL A 49 9.59 18.97 -13.49
N ALA A 50 9.47 20.23 -13.89
CA ALA A 50 8.36 20.74 -14.68
C ALA A 50 8.18 20.02 -16.04
N GLN A 51 9.26 19.45 -16.60
CA GLN A 51 9.22 18.71 -17.86
C GLN A 51 9.00 17.20 -17.68
N ARG A 52 9.37 16.63 -16.53
CA ARG A 52 9.50 15.18 -16.33
C ARG A 52 8.60 14.60 -15.26
N VAL A 53 7.98 15.43 -14.44
CA VAL A 53 7.11 14.97 -13.34
C VAL A 53 5.70 15.48 -13.57
N VAL A 54 4.76 14.56 -13.60
CA VAL A 54 3.33 14.85 -13.73
C VAL A 54 2.65 14.52 -12.41
N PHE A 55 2.04 15.53 -11.79
CA PHE A 55 1.28 15.36 -10.56
C PHE A 55 -0.20 15.21 -10.87
N HIS A 56 -0.80 14.13 -10.39
CA HIS A 56 -2.22 13.82 -10.53
C HIS A 56 -2.90 13.96 -9.18
N GLN A 57 -3.76 14.96 -9.05
CA GLN A 57 -4.60 15.09 -7.86
C GLN A 57 -5.72 14.07 -7.92
N LEU A 58 -5.91 13.34 -6.82
CA LEU A 58 -6.94 12.32 -6.67
C LEU A 58 -8.00 12.78 -5.67
N GLU A 59 -9.24 12.42 -5.98
CA GLU A 59 -10.35 12.47 -5.05
C GLU A 59 -10.76 11.03 -4.64
N ASP A 60 -11.54 10.92 -3.57
CA ASP A 60 -12.05 9.64 -3.09
C ASP A 60 -12.86 8.92 -4.19
N GLY A 61 -12.53 7.66 -4.43
CA GLY A 61 -13.17 6.83 -5.43
C GLY A 61 -12.61 6.96 -6.86
N ASP A 62 -11.65 7.86 -7.11
CA ASP A 62 -11.07 8.02 -8.44
C ASP A 62 -10.45 6.71 -8.97
N ARG A 63 -10.69 6.46 -10.26
CA ARG A 63 -10.14 5.31 -11.01
C ARG A 63 -9.25 5.80 -12.14
N PHE A 64 -8.07 5.20 -12.26
CA PHE A 64 -7.10 5.56 -13.29
C PHE A 64 -6.23 4.37 -13.70
N PRO A 65 -5.73 4.33 -14.96
CA PRO A 65 -4.84 3.28 -15.42
C PRO A 65 -3.39 3.55 -14.98
N VAL A 66 -2.66 2.46 -14.64
CA VAL A 66 -1.21 2.46 -14.45
C VAL A 66 -0.64 1.23 -15.16
N GLY A 67 -0.06 1.40 -16.34
CA GLY A 67 0.26 0.29 -17.22
C GLY A 67 -1.00 -0.51 -17.57
N ASP A 68 -0.97 -1.82 -17.35
CA ASP A 68 -2.08 -2.73 -17.57
C ASP A 68 -3.05 -2.82 -16.37
N MET A 69 -2.74 -2.13 -15.28
CA MET A 69 -3.55 -2.12 -14.06
C MET A 69 -4.61 -1.02 -14.12
N THR A 70 -5.74 -1.26 -13.48
CA THR A 70 -6.69 -0.21 -13.08
C THR A 70 -6.58 -0.01 -11.58
N ILE A 71 -6.27 1.22 -11.15
CA ILE A 71 -6.20 1.59 -9.74
C ILE A 71 -7.46 2.37 -9.37
N GLN A 72 -8.06 2.03 -8.24
CA GLN A 72 -9.09 2.84 -7.59
C GLN A 72 -8.58 3.24 -6.20
N CYS A 73 -8.46 4.55 -5.95
CA CYS A 73 -8.16 5.04 -4.61
C CYS A 73 -9.43 5.18 -3.77
N PHE A 74 -9.27 5.12 -2.46
CA PHE A 74 -10.37 5.35 -1.51
C PHE A 74 -9.85 5.99 -0.22
N ASP A 75 -10.67 6.84 0.37
CA ASP A 75 -10.36 7.44 1.68
C ASP A 75 -10.43 6.35 2.76
N ILE A 76 -9.36 6.19 3.53
CA ILE A 76 -9.36 5.26 4.67
C ILE A 76 -10.05 5.84 5.90
N HIS A 77 -10.48 7.10 5.84
CA HIS A 77 -11.08 7.86 6.94
C HIS A 77 -10.15 7.96 8.16
N SER A 78 -8.89 8.27 7.88
CA SER A 78 -7.86 8.44 8.90
C SER A 78 -8.29 9.45 9.97
N THR A 79 -7.97 9.14 11.21
CA THR A 79 -8.24 10.00 12.38
C THR A 79 -7.25 11.14 12.52
N LYS A 80 -6.14 11.12 11.76
CA LYS A 80 -5.04 12.09 11.82
C LYS A 80 -5.07 13.06 10.64
N GLU A 81 -4.74 12.56 9.46
CA GLU A 81 -4.63 13.33 8.23
C GLU A 81 -5.26 12.54 7.08
N LYS A 82 -5.80 13.22 6.08
CA LYS A 82 -6.37 12.57 4.88
C LYS A 82 -5.37 11.59 4.29
N GLN A 83 -5.80 10.34 4.13
CA GLN A 83 -4.99 9.25 3.58
C GLN A 83 -5.84 8.39 2.67
N TYR A 84 -5.20 7.85 1.63
CA TYR A 84 -5.85 6.96 0.70
C TYR A 84 -5.24 5.55 0.76
N GLY A 85 -6.14 4.57 0.81
CA GLY A 85 -5.86 3.22 0.38
C GLY A 85 -6.08 3.08 -1.12
N PHE A 86 -5.85 1.88 -1.66
CA PHE A 86 -6.13 1.61 -3.05
C PHE A 86 -6.57 0.16 -3.28
N ARG A 87 -7.35 -0.02 -4.35
CA ARG A 87 -7.65 -1.28 -4.99
C ARG A 87 -7.01 -1.30 -6.37
N ALA A 88 -6.14 -2.26 -6.64
CA ALA A 88 -5.55 -2.49 -7.94
C ALA A 88 -6.17 -3.74 -8.58
N GLU A 89 -6.61 -3.61 -9.82
CA GLU A 89 -7.11 -4.69 -10.66
C GLU A 89 -6.10 -4.96 -11.76
N LEU A 90 -5.50 -6.15 -11.75
CA LEU A 90 -4.48 -6.58 -12.70
C LEU A 90 -5.05 -7.64 -13.65
N PRO A 91 -4.66 -7.66 -14.93
CA PRO A 91 -4.97 -8.78 -15.81
C PRO A 91 -4.39 -10.09 -15.22
N ARG A 92 -5.19 -11.16 -15.15
CA ARG A 92 -4.63 -12.46 -14.79
C ARG A 92 -3.81 -12.98 -15.96
N SER A 93 -2.55 -13.31 -15.69
CA SER A 93 -1.77 -14.08 -16.67
C SER A 93 -2.33 -15.50 -16.72
N VAL A 94 -2.80 -15.92 -17.89
CA VAL A 94 -3.26 -17.30 -18.14
C VAL A 94 -2.02 -18.19 -18.24
N SER A 95 -1.49 -18.62 -17.07
CA SER A 95 -0.49 -19.67 -17.04
C SER A 95 -1.21 -21.03 -17.05
N PRO A 96 -0.80 -21.99 -17.91
CA PRO A 96 -1.40 -23.32 -17.93
C PRO A 96 -1.25 -24.09 -16.61
N ALA A 97 -0.36 -23.63 -15.72
CA ALA A 97 -0.11 -24.23 -14.41
C ALA A 97 -1.01 -23.71 -13.29
N SER A 98 -1.70 -22.57 -13.47
CA SER A 98 -2.52 -21.94 -12.44
C SER A 98 -4.03 -22.14 -12.64
N ALA A 99 -4.44 -23.27 -13.19
CA ALA A 99 -5.86 -23.65 -13.37
C ALA A 99 -6.58 -23.97 -12.04
N SER A 100 -6.22 -23.31 -10.94
CA SER A 100 -6.85 -23.53 -9.65
C SER A 100 -7.44 -22.23 -9.09
N VAL A 101 -8.78 -22.23 -8.98
CA VAL A 101 -9.59 -21.38 -8.11
C VAL A 101 -9.69 -19.91 -8.50
N GLY A 102 -10.46 -19.61 -9.52
CA GLY A 102 -10.92 -18.28 -9.92
C GLY A 102 -11.42 -18.31 -11.36
N ASP A 103 -12.41 -17.49 -11.67
CA ASP A 103 -12.80 -17.27 -13.07
C ASP A 103 -11.62 -16.61 -13.79
N PRO A 104 -11.04 -17.24 -14.84
CA PRO A 104 -9.92 -16.66 -15.58
C PRO A 104 -10.27 -15.33 -16.26
N ALA A 105 -11.54 -15.00 -16.35
CA ALA A 105 -12.03 -13.73 -16.89
C ALA A 105 -12.04 -12.59 -15.84
N SER A 106 -11.89 -12.90 -14.54
CA SER A 106 -11.86 -11.88 -13.49
C SER A 106 -10.45 -11.35 -13.24
N PRO A 107 -10.26 -10.05 -12.99
CA PRO A 107 -8.94 -9.50 -12.67
C PRO A 107 -8.41 -10.06 -11.35
N LEU A 108 -7.09 -10.09 -11.19
CA LEU A 108 -6.44 -10.27 -9.89
C LEU A 108 -6.55 -8.96 -9.11
N VAL A 109 -6.99 -9.05 -7.88
CA VAL A 109 -7.28 -7.89 -7.03
C VAL A 109 -6.30 -7.78 -5.89
N VAL A 110 -5.60 -6.65 -5.81
CA VAL A 110 -4.76 -6.25 -4.67
C VAL A 110 -5.42 -5.06 -3.98
N ALA A 111 -5.68 -5.15 -2.68
CA ALA A 111 -6.21 -4.05 -1.88
C ALA A 111 -5.21 -3.64 -0.79
N CYS A 112 -4.96 -2.34 -0.64
CA CYS A 112 -4.09 -1.78 0.39
C CYS A 112 -4.88 -0.83 1.28
N LEU A 113 -4.86 -1.07 2.59
CA LEU A 113 -5.68 -0.36 3.57
C LEU A 113 -5.05 0.92 4.15
N GLY A 114 -3.78 1.24 3.80
CA GLY A 114 -3.07 2.34 4.45
C GLY A 114 -2.45 1.94 5.80
N ASP A 115 -2.09 2.89 6.64
CA ASP A 115 -1.36 2.70 7.90
C ASP A 115 -2.21 2.99 9.15
N GLU A 116 -3.53 2.82 9.04
CA GLU A 116 -4.48 2.86 10.16
C GLU A 116 -5.43 1.65 10.10
N PRO A 117 -6.16 1.37 11.20
CA PRO A 117 -7.13 0.28 11.24
C PRO A 117 -8.19 0.40 10.14
N TYR A 118 -8.60 -0.74 9.63
CA TYR A 118 -9.63 -0.85 8.61
C TYR A 118 -10.93 -0.12 8.98
N ASN A 119 -11.45 0.66 8.02
CA ASN A 119 -12.77 1.27 8.13
C ASN A 119 -13.82 0.43 7.38
N PRO A 120 -14.91 0.00 8.05
CA PRO A 120 -15.96 -0.82 7.43
C PRO A 120 -16.66 -0.19 6.22
N ALA A 121 -16.64 1.14 6.08
CA ALA A 121 -17.16 1.84 4.89
C ALA A 121 -16.46 1.39 3.60
N ASN A 122 -15.20 0.97 3.69
CA ASN A 122 -14.40 0.51 2.54
C ASN A 122 -14.62 -0.97 2.19
N ARG A 123 -15.52 -1.70 2.88
CA ARG A 123 -15.79 -3.11 2.63
C ARG A 123 -16.04 -3.45 1.15
N PRO A 124 -16.84 -2.69 0.38
CA PRO A 124 -17.14 -3.03 -1.01
C PRO A 124 -15.89 -3.05 -1.92
N LEU A 125 -14.82 -2.33 -1.52
CA LEU A 125 -13.60 -2.20 -2.30
C LEU A 125 -12.57 -3.29 -1.99
N VAL A 126 -12.68 -3.93 -0.82
CA VAL A 126 -11.62 -4.83 -0.30
C VAL A 126 -12.08 -6.26 -0.04
N VAL A 127 -13.40 -6.50 0.08
CA VAL A 127 -13.95 -7.84 0.31
C VAL A 127 -13.57 -8.78 -0.83
N GLN A 128 -13.15 -10.02 -0.47
CA GLN A 128 -12.75 -11.07 -1.40
C GLN A 128 -11.61 -10.67 -2.35
N ALA A 129 -10.75 -9.72 -1.94
CA ALA A 129 -9.53 -9.44 -2.68
C ALA A 129 -8.63 -10.69 -2.74
N ASP A 130 -7.87 -10.85 -3.81
CA ASP A 130 -6.88 -11.92 -3.90
C ASP A 130 -5.73 -11.65 -2.92
N TRP A 131 -5.33 -10.38 -2.79
CA TRP A 131 -4.26 -9.93 -1.91
C TRP A 131 -4.72 -8.74 -1.08
N LEU A 132 -4.63 -8.86 0.23
CA LEU A 132 -4.87 -7.76 1.16
C LEU A 132 -3.56 -7.33 1.79
N MET A 133 -3.24 -6.05 1.64
CA MET A 133 -2.16 -5.38 2.37
C MET A 133 -2.77 -4.66 3.57
N ALA A 134 -2.44 -5.08 4.78
CA ALA A 134 -2.92 -4.50 6.03
C ALA A 134 -1.74 -4.15 6.95
N GLU A 135 -1.89 -3.09 7.72
CA GLU A 135 -0.92 -2.77 8.76
C GLU A 135 -0.97 -3.80 9.89
N ALA A 136 0.18 -4.00 10.53
CA ALA A 136 0.32 -4.78 11.75
C ALA A 136 1.40 -4.16 12.63
N PHE A 137 1.08 -3.09 13.33
CA PHE A 137 2.06 -2.28 14.04
C PHE A 137 2.88 -3.11 15.04
N CYS A 138 2.24 -3.98 15.80
CA CYS A 138 2.93 -4.88 16.74
C CYS A 138 2.18 -6.21 16.90
N LEU A 139 2.77 -7.14 17.61
CA LEU A 139 2.07 -8.33 18.10
C LEU A 139 1.03 -7.94 19.16
N TYR A 140 -0.09 -8.65 19.20
CA TYR A 140 -1.11 -8.48 20.24
C TYR A 140 -0.53 -8.72 21.65
N ALA A 141 0.42 -9.66 21.76
CA ALA A 141 1.13 -9.91 23.02
C ALA A 141 1.88 -8.67 23.53
N ASP A 142 2.36 -7.81 22.63
CA ASP A 142 3.13 -6.61 22.94
C ASP A 142 2.29 -5.33 23.00
N ARG A 143 0.97 -5.42 22.89
CA ARG A 143 0.05 -4.28 22.83
C ARG A 143 0.13 -3.35 24.02
N GLU A 144 0.43 -3.86 25.21
CA GLU A 144 0.59 -3.05 26.42
C GLU A 144 1.86 -2.20 26.38
N THR A 145 2.89 -2.67 25.67
CA THR A 145 4.17 -1.97 25.51
C THR A 145 4.07 -0.90 24.41
N PHE A 146 3.53 -1.26 23.26
CA PHE A 146 3.51 -0.39 22.07
C PHE A 146 2.26 0.47 21.93
N LYS A 147 1.18 0.13 22.65
CA LYS A 147 -0.07 0.87 22.67
C LYS A 147 -0.65 1.15 21.26
N PRO A 148 -0.83 0.12 20.40
CA PRO A 148 -1.27 0.31 19.03
C PRO A 148 -2.62 1.03 18.96
N TYR A 149 -3.57 0.65 19.76
CA TYR A 149 -4.93 1.21 19.72
C TYR A 149 -5.01 2.68 20.12
N GLU A 150 -4.15 3.12 21.06
CA GLU A 150 -4.04 4.53 21.44
C GLU A 150 -3.42 5.39 20.32
N LYS A 151 -2.71 4.77 19.39
CA LYS A 151 -2.04 5.41 18.24
C LYS A 151 -2.79 5.24 16.92
N SER A 152 -4.01 4.69 16.96
CA SER A 152 -4.79 4.33 15.78
C SER A 152 -4.05 3.34 14.86
N HIS A 153 -3.58 2.23 15.47
CA HIS A 153 -2.96 1.10 14.77
C HIS A 153 -3.57 -0.22 15.21
N SER A 154 -3.38 -1.27 14.42
CA SER A 154 -3.80 -2.64 14.69
C SER A 154 -2.61 -3.56 14.98
N THR A 155 -2.92 -4.76 15.48
CA THR A 155 -1.95 -5.83 15.72
C THR A 155 -1.96 -6.86 14.60
N ALA A 156 -0.97 -7.75 14.56
CA ALA A 156 -0.96 -8.86 13.61
C ALA A 156 -2.19 -9.79 13.79
N LEU A 157 -2.64 -9.99 15.03
CA LEU A 157 -3.86 -10.75 15.33
C LEU A 157 -5.11 -10.10 14.73
N ASP A 158 -5.22 -8.77 14.84
CA ASP A 158 -6.35 -8.01 14.28
C ASP A 158 -6.36 -8.08 12.75
N ALA A 159 -5.19 -7.96 12.11
CA ALA A 159 -5.05 -8.09 10.66
C ALA A 159 -5.45 -9.50 10.17
N GLY A 160 -5.06 -10.55 10.90
CA GLY A 160 -5.50 -11.92 10.62
C GLY A 160 -7.01 -12.08 10.71
N ARG A 161 -7.64 -11.56 11.78
CA ARG A 161 -9.10 -11.56 11.94
C ARG A 161 -9.78 -10.84 10.80
N LEU A 162 -9.30 -9.66 10.43
CA LEU A 162 -9.83 -8.87 9.33
C LEU A 162 -9.75 -9.63 7.99
N ALA A 163 -8.60 -10.27 7.71
CA ALA A 163 -8.42 -11.07 6.49
C ALA A 163 -9.44 -12.20 6.38
N SER A 164 -9.72 -12.89 7.50
CA SER A 164 -10.76 -13.92 7.60
C SER A 164 -12.17 -13.34 7.38
N GLU A 165 -12.51 -12.23 8.02
CA GLU A 165 -13.82 -11.56 7.89
C GLU A 165 -14.09 -11.03 6.48
N LEU A 166 -13.05 -10.59 5.77
CA LEU A 166 -13.13 -10.11 4.40
C LEU A 166 -13.07 -11.24 3.37
N GLY A 167 -12.70 -12.46 3.78
CA GLY A 167 -12.57 -13.62 2.89
C GLY A 167 -11.51 -13.43 1.81
N VAL A 168 -10.41 -12.77 2.12
CA VAL A 168 -9.30 -12.58 1.19
C VAL A 168 -8.48 -13.86 1.02
N ARG A 169 -7.71 -13.98 -0.06
CA ARG A 169 -6.93 -15.20 -0.33
C ARG A 169 -5.52 -15.16 0.27
N HIS A 170 -4.89 -13.98 0.28
CA HIS A 170 -3.54 -13.79 0.80
C HIS A 170 -3.48 -12.52 1.63
N LEU A 171 -2.73 -12.55 2.73
CA LEU A 171 -2.53 -11.41 3.61
C LEU A 171 -1.05 -11.00 3.58
N ILE A 172 -0.80 -9.72 3.30
CA ILE A 172 0.51 -9.10 3.44
C ILE A 172 0.46 -8.14 4.61
N LEU A 173 1.34 -8.34 5.60
CA LEU A 173 1.50 -7.47 6.75
C LEU A 173 2.64 -6.50 6.52
N TYR A 174 2.41 -5.23 6.80
CA TYR A 174 3.42 -4.18 6.72
C TYR A 174 3.25 -3.15 7.84
N HIS A 175 4.01 -2.10 7.87
CA HIS A 175 3.99 -1.05 8.90
C HIS A 175 4.21 -1.63 10.30
N THR A 176 5.25 -2.46 10.43
CA THR A 176 5.59 -3.17 11.67
C THR A 176 6.57 -2.37 12.53
N GLU A 177 6.55 -2.61 13.85
CA GLU A 177 7.49 -1.99 14.80
C GLU A 177 8.94 -2.40 14.52
N GLU A 178 9.86 -1.44 14.45
CA GLU A 178 11.28 -1.68 14.11
C GLU A 178 12.02 -2.57 15.10
N LYS A 179 11.65 -2.54 16.38
CA LYS A 179 12.28 -3.37 17.42
C LYS A 179 12.10 -4.87 17.20
N THR A 180 11.14 -5.25 16.37
CA THR A 180 10.81 -6.65 16.05
C THR A 180 11.41 -7.16 14.74
N LEU A 181 12.20 -6.37 14.02
CA LEU A 181 12.75 -6.69 12.69
C LEU A 181 13.36 -8.09 12.59
N ALA A 182 14.13 -8.52 13.59
CA ALA A 182 14.82 -9.81 13.55
C ALA A 182 13.88 -11.02 13.61
N THR A 183 12.68 -10.88 14.15
CA THR A 183 11.73 -11.99 14.41
C THR A 183 10.39 -11.78 13.71
N ARG A 184 10.13 -10.60 13.13
CA ARG A 184 8.81 -10.19 12.64
C ARG A 184 8.20 -11.17 11.63
N LYS A 185 8.96 -11.67 10.66
CA LYS A 185 8.43 -12.55 9.61
C LYS A 185 7.72 -13.76 10.21
N VAL A 186 8.38 -14.43 11.14
CA VAL A 186 7.85 -15.64 11.77
C VAL A 186 6.78 -15.28 12.80
N ALA A 187 7.07 -14.35 13.70
CA ALA A 187 6.19 -14.04 14.81
C ALA A 187 4.85 -13.42 14.38
N TYR A 188 4.89 -12.46 13.44
CA TYR A 188 3.66 -11.82 12.96
C TYR A 188 2.83 -12.76 12.08
N ALA A 189 3.47 -13.56 11.21
CA ALA A 189 2.76 -14.55 10.44
C ALA A 189 2.08 -15.61 11.32
N GLN A 190 2.77 -16.10 12.35
CA GLN A 190 2.21 -17.06 13.31
C GLN A 190 1.06 -16.48 14.13
N GLU A 191 1.13 -15.21 14.50
CA GLU A 191 0.05 -14.56 15.25
C GLU A 191 -1.18 -14.34 14.36
N ALA A 192 -1.02 -13.81 13.15
CA ALA A 192 -2.12 -13.63 12.21
C ALA A 192 -2.79 -14.97 11.85
N ALA A 193 -2.01 -16.04 11.70
CA ALA A 193 -2.51 -17.39 11.42
C ALA A 193 -3.38 -17.99 12.54
N GLN A 194 -3.43 -17.39 13.73
CA GLN A 194 -4.39 -17.81 14.77
C GLN A 194 -5.85 -17.44 14.41
N GLN A 195 -6.03 -16.53 13.47
CA GLN A 195 -7.35 -16.01 13.08
C GLN A 195 -7.60 -16.12 11.55
N TYR A 196 -6.61 -16.54 10.77
CA TYR A 196 -6.69 -16.60 9.32
C TYR A 196 -5.98 -17.84 8.78
N ASP A 197 -6.71 -18.65 8.00
CA ASP A 197 -6.21 -19.93 7.47
C ASP A 197 -5.41 -19.79 6.16
N GLY A 198 -5.45 -18.61 5.53
CA GLY A 198 -4.74 -18.37 4.28
C GLY A 198 -3.26 -18.00 4.48
N PRO A 199 -2.50 -17.87 3.38
CA PRO A 199 -1.09 -17.47 3.43
C PRO A 199 -0.91 -16.07 4.01
N VAL A 200 0.04 -15.92 4.95
CA VAL A 200 0.44 -14.64 5.55
C VAL A 200 1.90 -14.37 5.22
N LEU A 201 2.15 -13.23 4.59
CA LEU A 201 3.48 -12.76 4.24
C LEU A 201 3.84 -11.49 5.03
N VAL A 202 5.08 -11.41 5.47
CA VAL A 202 5.63 -10.24 6.17
C VAL A 202 6.95 -9.87 5.47
N PRO A 203 6.89 -9.10 4.38
CA PRO A 203 8.06 -8.83 3.55
C PRO A 203 9.06 -7.89 4.25
N ASP A 204 10.32 -8.02 3.86
CA ASP A 204 11.33 -7.00 4.10
C ASP A 204 11.23 -5.89 3.04
N ASP A 205 11.90 -4.77 3.30
CA ASP A 205 11.99 -3.70 2.33
C ASP A 205 12.62 -4.20 1.02
N LEU A 206 12.01 -3.87 -0.11
CA LEU A 206 12.40 -4.27 -1.45
C LEU A 206 12.25 -5.79 -1.75
N GLU A 207 11.65 -6.56 -0.87
CA GLU A 207 11.32 -7.95 -1.17
C GLU A 207 10.24 -8.02 -2.26
N VAL A 208 10.47 -8.86 -3.26
CA VAL A 208 9.52 -9.06 -4.37
C VAL A 208 8.61 -10.24 -4.07
N ILE A 209 7.31 -9.99 -4.07
CA ILE A 209 6.27 -11.01 -3.90
C ILE A 209 5.63 -11.26 -5.26
N PRO A 210 5.74 -12.48 -5.83
CA PRO A 210 4.99 -12.84 -7.02
C PRO A 210 3.49 -12.88 -6.69
N LEU A 211 2.68 -12.29 -7.56
CA LEU A 211 1.22 -12.29 -7.44
C LEU A 211 0.64 -13.33 -8.42
N ASP A 212 0.44 -14.54 -7.96
CA ASP A 212 -0.08 -15.69 -8.72
C ASP A 212 -1.46 -16.17 -8.19
#